data_81c52b704661e4636e4de90c7f13af36
#
_entry.id   81c52b704661e4636e4de90c7f13af36
#
_cell.length_a   1.000
_cell.length_b   1.000
_cell.length_c   1.000
_cell.angle_alpha   90.00
_cell.angle_beta   90.00
_cell.angle_gamma   90.00
#
_symmetry.space_group_name_H-M   'P 1'
#
loop_
_entity.id
_entity.type
_entity.pdbx_description
1 polymer ?
#
loop_
_entity_poly.entity_id
_entity_poly.type
_entity_poly.pdbx_seq_one_letter_code
_entity_poly.pdbx_strand_id
1 'polypeptide(L)'
;KDKDLMKHGFGATSLKAVLFDMDGVLFDSMPNHAYSWSHAMTQFGLHITPEEAYMHEGRTGGGTIDLLAQRDWGRRATEEEKQTIYKAKSDVFSRCPEAPRMPGAYELLKKVKADGFTPMVVTGSGQVSLIDRLNHNFPSVFRRDLMVTSFDVKYGKPNPEPYLMGLQKAGIQPWEGLVVENAPLGVQAGVSAGIFTIAVNTGPLPDKVLIDAGADLLFPSMQSLCEHWEEIRKTFA
;
A
#
# COMPACT_ATOMS: atom_id res chain seq x y z
N LYS A 1 3.82 -24.27 5.51
CA LYS A 1 3.03 -23.34 6.34
C LYS A 1 3.77 -22.99 7.63
N ASP A 2 4.13 -23.97 8.45
CA ASP A 2 4.90 -23.75 9.69
C ASP A 2 6.31 -23.21 9.44
N LYS A 3 6.92 -23.58 8.33
CA LYS A 3 8.28 -23.15 7.96
C LYS A 3 8.36 -21.65 7.66
N ASP A 4 7.31 -21.04 7.11
CA ASP A 4 7.30 -19.61 6.78
C ASP A 4 7.10 -18.73 8.03
N LEU A 5 6.31 -19.20 8.99
CA LEU A 5 6.17 -18.54 10.30
C LEU A 5 7.45 -18.65 11.11
N MET A 6 8.14 -19.81 11.08
CA MET A 6 9.42 -20.00 11.74
C MET A 6 10.54 -19.13 11.15
N LYS A 7 10.47 -18.81 9.85
CA LYS A 7 11.42 -17.95 9.17
C LYS A 7 11.48 -16.53 9.80
N HIS A 8 10.38 -16.08 10.39
CA HIS A 8 10.29 -14.80 11.09
C HIS A 8 10.47 -14.90 12.60
N GLY A 9 10.78 -16.09 13.13
CA GLY A 9 10.90 -16.29 14.56
C GLY A 9 9.58 -16.22 15.32
N PHE A 10 8.47 -16.36 14.61
CA PHE A 10 7.13 -16.32 15.22
C PHE A 10 6.83 -17.68 15.88
N GLY A 11 6.68 -17.66 17.20
CA GLY A 11 6.04 -18.75 17.93
C GLY A 11 4.53 -18.79 17.67
N ALA A 12 3.76 -19.55 18.43
CA ALA A 12 2.30 -19.52 18.36
C ALA A 12 1.80 -18.07 18.51
N THR A 13 1.30 -17.51 17.43
CA THR A 13 0.93 -16.08 17.37
C THR A 13 -0.56 -15.93 17.17
N SER A 14 -1.18 -15.06 17.96
CA SER A 14 -2.56 -14.66 17.70
C SER A 14 -2.58 -13.38 16.88
N LEU A 15 -3.08 -13.46 15.67
CA LEU A 15 -3.33 -12.29 14.83
C LEU A 15 -4.31 -11.34 15.52
N LYS A 16 -4.04 -10.04 15.47
CA LYS A 16 -4.91 -9.00 16.02
C LYS A 16 -5.38 -7.99 14.99
N ALA A 17 -4.55 -7.68 14.01
CA ALA A 17 -4.85 -6.68 12.99
C ALA A 17 -4.34 -7.07 11.61
N VAL A 18 -5.05 -6.60 10.58
CA VAL A 18 -4.61 -6.69 9.19
C VAL A 18 -4.43 -5.28 8.66
N LEU A 19 -3.22 -4.99 8.21
CA LEU A 19 -2.81 -3.67 7.73
C LEU A 19 -2.81 -3.68 6.20
N PHE A 20 -3.75 -2.93 5.63
CA PHE A 20 -3.96 -2.87 4.18
C PHE A 20 -3.31 -1.62 3.58
N ASP A 21 -2.56 -1.77 2.50
CA ASP A 21 -2.35 -0.66 1.58
C ASP A 21 -3.69 -0.27 0.94
N MET A 22 -3.77 0.93 0.37
CA MET A 22 -5.02 1.44 -0.20
C MET A 22 -5.07 1.28 -1.71
N ASP A 23 -4.18 1.96 -2.43
CA ASP A 23 -4.19 1.99 -3.89
C ASP A 23 -3.69 0.67 -4.48
N GLY A 24 -4.53 0.01 -5.27
CA GLY A 24 -4.23 -1.31 -5.82
C GLY A 24 -4.56 -2.48 -4.89
N VAL A 25 -5.04 -2.22 -3.68
CA VAL A 25 -5.49 -3.22 -2.71
C VAL A 25 -6.97 -3.04 -2.37
N LEU A 26 -7.34 -1.88 -1.85
CA LEU A 26 -8.73 -1.56 -1.50
C LEU A 26 -9.49 -0.92 -2.67
N PHE A 27 -8.80 -0.09 -3.45
CA PHE A 27 -9.33 0.58 -4.64
C PHE A 27 -8.53 0.23 -5.88
N ASP A 28 -9.22 0.08 -7.00
CA ASP A 28 -8.62 -0.05 -8.32
C ASP A 28 -8.24 1.35 -8.85
N SER A 29 -7.34 2.01 -8.14
CA SER A 29 -6.92 3.40 -8.34
C SER A 29 -5.59 3.55 -9.05
N MET A 30 -4.80 2.47 -9.17
CA MET A 30 -3.48 2.54 -9.80
C MET A 30 -3.51 2.96 -11.26
N PRO A 31 -4.50 2.57 -12.10
CA PRO A 31 -4.60 3.12 -13.46
C PRO A 31 -4.69 4.65 -13.47
N ASN A 32 -5.44 5.24 -12.55
CA ASN A 32 -5.54 6.70 -12.42
C ASN A 32 -4.22 7.33 -11.98
N HIS A 33 -3.50 6.71 -11.05
CA HIS A 33 -2.18 7.16 -10.62
C HIS A 33 -1.16 7.08 -11.75
N ALA A 34 -1.09 5.95 -12.46
CA ALA A 34 -0.18 5.76 -13.59
C ALA A 34 -0.45 6.78 -14.70
N TYR A 35 -1.71 7.00 -15.05
CA TYR A 35 -2.11 8.02 -16.02
C TYR A 35 -1.70 9.43 -15.57
N SER A 36 -1.96 9.77 -14.32
CA SER A 36 -1.68 11.11 -13.77
C SER A 36 -0.19 11.40 -13.74
N TRP A 37 0.63 10.45 -13.31
CA TRP A 37 2.07 10.57 -13.34
C TRP A 37 2.60 10.74 -14.77
N SER A 38 2.22 9.84 -15.67
CA SER A 38 2.66 9.87 -17.06
C SER A 38 2.28 11.18 -17.76
N HIS A 39 1.04 11.61 -17.58
CA HIS A 39 0.52 12.81 -18.23
C HIS A 39 1.14 14.10 -17.67
N ALA A 40 1.23 14.21 -16.34
CA ALA A 40 1.78 15.43 -15.71
C ALA A 40 3.28 15.58 -15.94
N MET A 41 4.05 14.51 -15.89
CA MET A 41 5.51 14.56 -15.98
C MET A 41 6.00 15.09 -17.32
N THR A 42 5.28 14.86 -18.41
CA THR A 42 5.65 15.33 -19.75
C THR A 42 5.79 16.85 -19.82
N GLN A 43 5.01 17.59 -19.03
CA GLN A 43 5.07 19.06 -18.98
C GLN A 43 6.41 19.60 -18.46
N PHE A 44 7.14 18.78 -17.74
CA PHE A 44 8.40 19.16 -17.07
C PHE A 44 9.64 18.51 -17.70
N GLY A 45 9.46 17.83 -18.83
CA GLY A 45 10.54 17.08 -19.45
C GLY A 45 10.96 15.84 -18.65
N LEU A 46 10.05 15.30 -17.85
CA LEU A 46 10.22 14.07 -17.10
C LEU A 46 9.41 12.96 -17.76
N HIS A 47 9.88 11.73 -17.63
CA HIS A 47 9.25 10.56 -18.23
C HIS A 47 9.01 9.49 -17.17
N ILE A 48 7.84 8.89 -17.22
CA ILE A 48 7.48 7.74 -16.38
C ILE A 48 6.55 6.81 -17.16
N THR A 49 6.90 5.53 -17.23
CA THR A 49 6.02 4.52 -17.82
C THR A 49 4.96 4.09 -16.80
N PRO A 50 3.84 3.48 -17.24
CA PRO A 50 2.89 2.90 -16.31
C PRO A 50 3.51 1.90 -15.34
N GLU A 51 4.40 1.03 -15.82
CA GLU A 51 5.11 0.04 -14.99
C GLU A 51 5.99 0.72 -13.94
N GLU A 52 6.71 1.80 -14.32
CA GLU A 52 7.51 2.57 -13.37
C GLU A 52 6.63 3.21 -12.28
N ALA A 53 5.41 3.64 -12.61
CA ALA A 53 4.47 4.17 -11.61
C ALA A 53 4.14 3.12 -10.55
N TYR A 54 3.94 1.87 -10.93
CA TYR A 54 3.75 0.77 -9.99
C TYR A 54 5.01 0.46 -9.17
N MET A 55 6.19 0.56 -9.78
CA MET A 55 7.47 0.36 -9.07
C MET A 55 7.73 1.42 -8.00
N HIS A 56 7.26 2.65 -8.21
CA HIS A 56 7.42 3.77 -7.26
C HIS A 56 6.25 3.92 -6.29
N GLU A 57 5.21 3.10 -6.41
CA GLU A 57 4.05 3.18 -5.53
C GLU A 57 4.44 3.05 -4.06
N GLY A 58 3.86 3.90 -3.24
CA GLY A 58 4.15 3.98 -1.81
C GLY A 58 5.29 4.92 -1.45
N ARG A 59 6.12 5.31 -2.40
CA ARG A 59 7.11 6.36 -2.24
C ARG A 59 6.40 7.72 -2.11
N THR A 60 6.98 8.65 -1.36
CA THR A 60 6.46 10.02 -1.33
C THR A 60 6.51 10.64 -2.72
N GLY A 61 5.58 11.54 -3.02
CA GLY A 61 5.56 12.23 -4.31
C GLY A 61 6.86 12.95 -4.60
N GLY A 62 7.41 13.66 -3.62
CA GLY A 62 8.71 14.32 -3.73
C GLY A 62 9.86 13.35 -3.99
N GLY A 63 9.84 12.19 -3.36
CA GLY A 63 10.85 11.15 -3.57
C GLY A 63 10.82 10.58 -5.00
N THR A 64 9.63 10.36 -5.54
CA THR A 64 9.47 9.93 -6.93
C THR A 64 9.97 11.00 -7.90
N ILE A 65 9.59 12.26 -7.67
CA ILE A 65 10.03 13.39 -8.50
C ILE A 65 11.56 13.53 -8.49
N ASP A 66 12.20 13.39 -7.33
CA ASP A 66 13.66 13.44 -7.23
C ASP A 66 14.34 12.36 -8.08
N LEU A 67 13.83 11.13 -8.05
CA LEU A 67 14.38 10.05 -8.86
C LEU A 67 14.24 10.32 -10.35
N LEU A 68 13.06 10.79 -10.77
CA LEU A 68 12.82 11.14 -12.17
C LEU A 68 13.69 12.30 -12.61
N ALA A 69 13.81 13.36 -11.80
CA ALA A 69 14.63 14.54 -12.08
C ALA A 69 16.11 14.17 -12.16
N GLN A 70 16.60 13.36 -11.25
CA GLN A 70 18.00 12.91 -11.28
C GLN A 70 18.31 12.13 -12.56
N ARG A 71 17.39 11.29 -13.02
CA ARG A 71 17.53 10.52 -14.27
C ARG A 71 17.44 11.41 -15.51
N ASP A 72 16.43 12.28 -15.57
CA ASP A 72 16.07 13.00 -16.81
C ASP A 72 16.68 14.40 -16.89
N TRP A 73 16.92 15.06 -15.74
CA TRP A 73 17.57 16.39 -15.68
C TRP A 73 19.05 16.33 -15.27
N GLY A 74 19.51 15.20 -14.73
CA GLY A 74 20.85 15.06 -14.16
C GLY A 74 21.03 15.77 -12.81
N ARG A 75 19.95 16.18 -12.16
CA ARG A 75 19.94 16.82 -10.84
C ARG A 75 18.62 16.53 -10.11
N ARG A 76 18.64 16.70 -8.80
CA ARG A 76 17.41 16.68 -8.01
C ARG A 76 16.54 17.90 -8.29
N ALA A 77 15.24 17.76 -8.07
CA ALA A 77 14.31 18.88 -8.09
C ALA A 77 14.45 19.71 -6.80
N THR A 78 14.24 21.01 -6.89
CA THR A 78 14.13 21.88 -5.72
C THR A 78 12.80 21.61 -5.01
N GLU A 79 12.65 22.05 -3.76
CA GLU A 79 11.39 21.90 -3.03
C GLU A 79 10.24 22.60 -3.75
N GLU A 80 10.48 23.79 -4.32
CA GLU A 80 9.49 24.52 -5.11
C GLU A 80 9.09 23.75 -6.37
N GLU A 81 10.06 23.19 -7.09
CA GLU A 81 9.80 22.35 -8.26
C GLU A 81 8.99 21.11 -7.91
N LYS A 82 9.31 20.42 -6.79
CA LYS A 82 8.55 19.27 -6.31
C LYS A 82 7.10 19.63 -6.01
N GLN A 83 6.85 20.75 -5.36
CA GLN A 83 5.49 21.21 -5.06
C GLN A 83 4.71 21.49 -6.34
N THR A 84 5.32 22.18 -7.30
CA THR A 84 4.70 22.49 -8.60
C THR A 84 4.39 21.24 -9.40
N ILE A 85 5.34 20.31 -9.48
CA ILE A 85 5.18 19.04 -10.21
C ILE A 85 4.15 18.15 -9.56
N TYR A 86 4.20 18.01 -8.24
CA TYR A 86 3.22 17.19 -7.51
C TYR A 86 1.80 17.77 -7.62
N LYS A 87 1.68 19.10 -7.58
CA LYS A 87 0.38 19.76 -7.79
C LYS A 87 -0.17 19.46 -9.18
N ALA A 88 0.67 19.51 -10.22
CA ALA A 88 0.26 19.16 -11.58
C ALA A 88 -0.24 17.70 -11.66
N LYS A 89 0.46 16.77 -11.02
CA LYS A 89 0.01 15.37 -10.93
C LYS A 89 -1.32 15.25 -10.20
N SER A 90 -1.47 15.92 -9.08
CA SER A 90 -2.69 15.90 -8.27
C SER A 90 -3.89 16.50 -9.03
N ASP A 91 -3.67 17.56 -9.79
CA ASP A 91 -4.70 18.18 -10.62
C ASP A 91 -5.18 17.23 -11.72
N VAL A 92 -4.29 16.49 -12.36
CA VAL A 92 -4.65 15.45 -13.33
C VAL A 92 -5.44 14.33 -12.66
N PHE A 93 -4.95 13.86 -11.52
CA PHE A 93 -5.60 12.79 -10.75
C PHE A 93 -7.03 13.17 -10.34
N SER A 94 -7.23 14.41 -9.90
CA SER A 94 -8.54 14.89 -9.46
C SER A 94 -9.59 14.92 -10.58
N ARG A 95 -9.16 14.95 -11.84
CA ARG A 95 -10.03 14.90 -13.03
C ARG A 95 -10.28 13.49 -13.54
N CYS A 96 -9.58 12.49 -13.00
CA CYS A 96 -9.85 11.10 -13.33
C CYS A 96 -11.19 10.65 -12.74
N PRO A 97 -11.87 9.67 -13.38
CA PRO A 97 -13.04 9.06 -12.78
C PRO A 97 -12.73 8.48 -11.41
N GLU A 98 -13.71 8.52 -10.50
CA GLU A 98 -13.55 7.90 -9.19
C GLU A 98 -13.22 6.40 -9.34
N ALA A 99 -12.16 5.95 -8.66
CA ALA A 99 -11.76 4.57 -8.72
C ALA A 99 -12.75 3.68 -7.97
N PRO A 100 -13.16 2.54 -8.56
CA PRO A 100 -14.02 1.59 -7.88
C PRO A 100 -13.27 0.83 -6.78
N ARG A 101 -14.02 0.18 -5.91
CA ARG A 101 -13.45 -0.80 -4.98
C ARG A 101 -12.74 -1.90 -5.77
N MET A 102 -11.61 -2.38 -5.25
CA MET A 102 -10.98 -3.56 -5.80
C MET A 102 -11.89 -4.77 -5.60
N PRO A 103 -12.16 -5.57 -6.65
CA PRO A 103 -12.97 -6.78 -6.50
C PRO A 103 -12.42 -7.70 -5.40
N GLY A 104 -13.28 -8.14 -4.50
CA GLY A 104 -12.93 -8.99 -3.37
C GLY A 104 -12.48 -8.23 -2.11
N ALA A 105 -12.17 -6.95 -2.20
CA ALA A 105 -11.68 -6.17 -1.06
C ALA A 105 -12.73 -6.05 0.06
N TYR A 106 -13.96 -5.66 -0.28
CA TYR A 106 -15.01 -5.49 0.74
C TYR A 106 -15.38 -6.82 1.40
N GLU A 107 -15.49 -7.87 0.64
CA GLU A 107 -15.77 -9.22 1.14
C GLU A 107 -14.67 -9.68 2.11
N LEU A 108 -13.40 -9.43 1.79
CA LEU A 108 -12.28 -9.75 2.67
C LEU A 108 -12.34 -8.92 3.97
N LEU A 109 -12.57 -7.62 3.86
CA LEU A 109 -12.69 -6.74 5.04
C LEU A 109 -13.79 -7.20 5.98
N LYS A 110 -14.93 -7.63 5.45
CA LYS A 110 -16.03 -8.18 6.25
C LYS A 110 -15.62 -9.47 6.98
N LYS A 111 -14.90 -10.36 6.31
CA LYS A 111 -14.38 -11.59 6.92
C LYS A 111 -13.37 -11.29 8.03
N VAL A 112 -12.41 -10.40 7.76
CA VAL A 112 -11.40 -9.96 8.75
C VAL A 112 -12.08 -9.43 10.01
N LYS A 113 -13.06 -8.56 9.84
CA LYS A 113 -13.79 -7.96 10.95
C LYS A 113 -14.68 -8.98 11.70
N ALA A 114 -15.36 -9.86 10.97
CA ALA A 114 -16.17 -10.93 11.55
C ALA A 114 -15.35 -11.92 12.39
N ASP A 115 -14.08 -12.13 12.02
CA ASP A 115 -13.15 -12.98 12.77
C ASP A 115 -12.53 -12.27 13.99
N GLY A 116 -12.91 -11.02 14.25
CA GLY A 116 -12.46 -10.25 15.41
C GLY A 116 -11.14 -9.53 15.22
N PHE A 117 -10.60 -9.48 14.00
CA PHE A 117 -9.38 -8.73 13.70
C PHE A 117 -9.68 -7.29 13.32
N THR A 118 -8.75 -6.40 13.62
CA THR A 118 -8.90 -4.98 13.32
C THR A 118 -8.32 -4.67 11.94
N PRO A 119 -9.15 -4.20 10.97
CA PRO A 119 -8.63 -3.72 9.70
C PRO A 119 -8.06 -2.31 9.86
N MET A 120 -6.87 -2.09 9.27
CA MET A 120 -6.19 -0.79 9.25
C MET A 120 -5.82 -0.42 7.83
N VAL A 121 -5.73 0.88 7.55
CA VAL A 121 -5.19 1.40 6.29
C VAL A 121 -3.82 2.03 6.56
N VAL A 122 -2.83 1.65 5.74
CA VAL A 122 -1.49 2.23 5.76
C VAL A 122 -1.17 2.71 4.35
N THR A 123 -1.34 4.00 4.10
CA THR A 123 -1.22 4.60 2.77
C THR A 123 -0.21 5.74 2.73
N GLY A 124 0.47 5.91 1.60
CA GLY A 124 1.28 7.09 1.32
C GLY A 124 0.48 8.32 0.92
N SER A 125 -0.84 8.21 0.78
CA SER A 125 -1.71 9.34 0.47
C SER A 125 -1.89 10.25 1.68
N GLY A 126 -1.99 11.56 1.42
CA GLY A 126 -2.22 12.59 2.44
C GLY A 126 -3.50 13.39 2.20
N GLN A 127 -4.49 12.83 1.52
CA GLN A 127 -5.75 13.52 1.23
C GLN A 127 -6.61 13.64 2.50
N VAL A 128 -7.09 14.85 2.79
CA VAL A 128 -7.93 15.13 3.96
C VAL A 128 -9.26 14.37 3.92
N SER A 129 -9.81 14.16 2.72
CA SER A 129 -11.08 13.46 2.49
C SER A 129 -10.98 11.94 2.53
N LEU A 130 -9.81 11.38 2.87
CA LEU A 130 -9.55 9.96 2.77
C LEU A 130 -10.49 9.11 3.62
N ILE A 131 -10.72 9.52 4.88
CA ILE A 131 -11.60 8.76 5.78
C ILE A 131 -13.05 8.76 5.27
N ASP A 132 -13.51 9.86 4.69
CA ASP A 132 -14.87 9.95 4.16
C ASP A 132 -15.03 9.02 2.95
N ARG A 133 -14.02 8.96 2.07
CA ARG A 133 -13.99 8.06 0.93
C ARG A 133 -13.98 6.59 1.38
N LEU A 134 -13.19 6.25 2.39
CA LEU A 134 -13.15 4.90 2.96
C LEU A 134 -14.50 4.53 3.59
N ASN A 135 -15.11 5.42 4.34
CA ASN A 135 -16.42 5.16 4.96
C ASN A 135 -17.55 5.07 3.95
N HIS A 136 -17.48 5.83 2.85
CA HIS A 136 -18.45 5.74 1.77
C HIS A 136 -18.40 4.38 1.06
N ASN A 137 -17.19 3.88 0.79
CA ASN A 137 -16.99 2.62 0.06
C ASN A 137 -17.00 1.38 0.94
N PHE A 138 -16.56 1.52 2.19
CA PHE A 138 -16.47 0.42 3.17
C PHE A 138 -17.11 0.85 4.50
N PRO A 139 -18.46 0.95 4.54
CA PRO A 139 -19.15 1.46 5.72
C PRO A 139 -18.80 0.69 6.98
N SER A 140 -18.50 1.41 8.07
CA SER A 140 -18.23 0.86 9.41
C SER A 140 -17.02 -0.09 9.51
N VAL A 141 -16.08 -0.04 8.56
CA VAL A 141 -14.90 -0.90 8.58
C VAL A 141 -13.70 -0.20 9.24
N PHE A 142 -13.38 1.02 8.81
CA PHE A 142 -12.17 1.71 9.24
C PHE A 142 -12.44 2.78 10.28
N ARG A 143 -11.48 2.94 11.19
CA ARG A 143 -11.48 4.00 12.21
C ARG A 143 -10.37 5.00 11.89
N ARG A 144 -10.66 6.30 12.07
CA ARG A 144 -9.69 7.38 11.82
C ARG A 144 -8.42 7.22 12.66
N ASP A 145 -8.55 6.81 13.91
CA ASP A 145 -7.42 6.61 14.84
C ASP A 145 -6.55 5.39 14.49
N LEU A 146 -7.03 4.51 13.61
CA LEU A 146 -6.33 3.32 13.13
C LEU A 146 -5.97 3.41 11.65
N MET A 147 -5.63 4.60 11.19
CA MET A 147 -5.13 4.86 9.83
C MET A 147 -3.74 5.48 9.92
N VAL A 148 -2.90 5.14 8.96
CA VAL A 148 -1.60 5.79 8.73
C VAL A 148 -1.62 6.43 7.36
N THR A 149 -1.32 7.73 7.31
CA THR A 149 -1.22 8.53 6.09
C THR A 149 0.16 9.15 5.96
N SER A 150 0.41 9.88 4.88
CA SER A 150 1.68 10.61 4.71
C SER A 150 1.94 11.65 5.80
N PHE A 151 0.90 12.12 6.49
CA PHE A 151 1.04 13.08 7.59
C PHE A 151 1.55 12.46 8.89
N ASP A 152 1.46 11.14 9.03
CA ASP A 152 1.85 10.42 10.24
C ASP A 152 3.31 10.00 10.26
N VAL A 153 4.01 10.08 9.11
CA VAL A 153 5.35 9.54 8.94
C VAL A 153 6.30 10.56 8.33
N LYS A 154 7.58 10.43 8.65
CA LYS A 154 8.65 11.20 8.03
C LYS A 154 9.09 10.55 6.71
N TYR A 155 9.19 9.23 6.69
CA TYR A 155 9.64 8.46 5.55
C TYR A 155 8.54 7.51 5.07
N GLY A 156 8.25 7.56 3.76
CA GLY A 156 7.34 6.64 3.10
C GLY A 156 7.99 5.29 2.80
N LYS A 157 7.15 4.36 2.30
CA LYS A 157 7.62 3.06 1.79
C LYS A 157 8.76 3.26 0.77
N PRO A 158 9.82 2.50 0.75
CA PRO A 158 10.05 1.21 1.39
C PRO A 158 10.53 1.26 2.84
N ASN A 159 10.63 2.46 3.45
CA ASN A 159 10.96 2.57 4.86
C ASN A 159 9.89 1.84 5.69
N PRO A 160 10.24 1.11 6.74
CA PRO A 160 9.27 0.42 7.57
C PRO A 160 8.39 1.34 8.42
N GLU A 161 8.72 2.63 8.50
CA GLU A 161 8.05 3.60 9.37
C GLU A 161 6.52 3.58 9.25
N PRO A 162 5.91 3.57 8.04
CA PRO A 162 4.45 3.54 7.93
C PRO A 162 3.82 2.32 8.62
N TYR A 163 4.40 1.15 8.48
CA TYR A 163 3.89 -0.07 9.13
C TYR A 163 4.21 -0.13 10.61
N LEU A 164 5.38 0.36 11.03
CA LEU A 164 5.71 0.52 12.46
C LEU A 164 4.74 1.48 13.14
N MET A 165 4.38 2.57 12.46
CA MET A 165 3.36 3.52 12.94
C MET A 165 1.98 2.83 13.06
N GLY A 166 1.63 1.98 12.12
CA GLY A 166 0.40 1.18 12.17
C GLY A 166 0.37 0.25 13.39
N LEU A 167 1.46 -0.45 13.65
CA LEU A 167 1.60 -1.28 14.86
C LEU A 167 1.46 -0.47 16.14
N GLN A 168 2.09 0.69 16.19
CA GLN A 168 2.01 1.59 17.34
C GLN A 168 0.58 2.07 17.59
N LYS A 169 -0.12 2.52 16.55
CA LYS A 169 -1.51 2.98 16.66
C LYS A 169 -2.46 1.87 17.12
N ALA A 170 -2.24 0.65 16.66
CA ALA A 170 -3.02 -0.52 17.07
C ALA A 170 -2.62 -1.08 18.43
N GLY A 171 -1.47 -0.68 18.97
CA GLY A 171 -0.94 -1.21 20.23
C GLY A 171 -0.57 -2.70 20.14
N ILE A 172 -0.05 -3.15 19.01
CA ILE A 172 0.28 -4.55 18.73
C ILE A 172 1.76 -4.74 18.39
N GLN A 173 2.20 -5.97 18.51
CA GLN A 173 3.55 -6.40 18.13
C GLN A 173 3.58 -6.81 16.64
N PRO A 174 4.77 -6.82 16.00
CA PRO A 174 4.88 -7.20 14.59
C PRO A 174 4.29 -8.59 14.27
N TRP A 175 4.43 -9.55 15.16
CA TRP A 175 3.89 -10.90 14.97
C TRP A 175 2.37 -11.02 15.18
N GLU A 176 1.72 -9.94 15.62
CA GLU A 176 0.28 -9.85 15.78
C GLU A 176 -0.41 -9.16 14.60
N GLY A 177 0.38 -8.75 13.61
CA GLY A 177 -0.08 -8.08 12.40
C GLY A 177 0.09 -8.93 11.14
N LEU A 178 -0.66 -8.57 10.11
CA LEU A 178 -0.58 -9.11 8.76
C LEU A 178 -0.66 -7.94 7.79
N VAL A 179 0.29 -7.83 6.86
CA VAL A 179 0.29 -6.78 5.84
C VAL A 179 -0.26 -7.33 4.53
N VAL A 180 -1.10 -6.55 3.86
CA VAL A 180 -1.56 -6.82 2.49
C VAL A 180 -1.14 -5.67 1.59
N GLU A 181 -0.31 -5.98 0.61
CA GLU A 181 0.33 -5.03 -0.30
C GLU A 181 0.26 -5.49 -1.75
N ASN A 182 0.42 -4.56 -2.70
CA ASN A 182 0.41 -4.86 -4.13
C ASN A 182 1.68 -4.41 -4.88
N ALA A 183 2.57 -3.68 -4.22
CA ALA A 183 3.71 -3.07 -4.87
C ALA A 183 5.02 -3.38 -4.12
N PRO A 184 6.17 -3.42 -4.84
CA PRO A 184 7.43 -3.88 -4.25
C PRO A 184 7.89 -3.02 -3.06
N LEU A 185 7.74 -1.70 -3.12
CA LEU A 185 8.16 -0.83 -2.01
C LEU A 185 7.32 -1.06 -0.76
N GLY A 186 6.01 -1.28 -0.93
CA GLY A 186 5.12 -1.59 0.17
C GLY A 186 5.40 -2.96 0.78
N VAL A 187 5.68 -3.96 -0.04
CA VAL A 187 6.10 -5.29 0.43
C VAL A 187 7.40 -5.17 1.23
N GLN A 188 8.41 -4.45 0.71
CA GLN A 188 9.67 -4.20 1.43
C GLN A 188 9.44 -3.53 2.78
N ALA A 189 8.53 -2.54 2.84
CA ALA A 189 8.20 -1.84 4.08
C ALA A 189 7.58 -2.78 5.13
N GLY A 190 6.65 -3.63 4.73
CA GLY A 190 6.03 -4.63 5.60
C GLY A 190 7.03 -5.64 6.13
N VAL A 191 7.87 -6.16 5.25
CA VAL A 191 8.94 -7.11 5.61
C VAL A 191 9.97 -6.47 6.54
N SER A 192 10.41 -5.25 6.24
CA SER A 192 11.36 -4.51 7.08
C SER A 192 10.80 -4.16 8.45
N ALA A 193 9.48 -4.03 8.58
CA ALA A 193 8.81 -3.85 9.86
C ALA A 193 8.69 -5.15 10.67
N GLY A 194 9.11 -6.28 10.12
CA GLY A 194 9.03 -7.59 10.77
C GLY A 194 7.65 -8.21 10.76
N ILE A 195 6.77 -7.77 9.86
CA ILE A 195 5.38 -8.22 9.77
C ILE A 195 5.23 -9.22 8.63
N PHE A 196 4.47 -10.29 8.85
CA PHE A 196 4.12 -11.23 7.78
C PHE A 196 3.38 -10.47 6.67
N THR A 197 3.93 -10.55 5.44
CA THR A 197 3.47 -9.72 4.33
C THR A 197 2.94 -10.56 3.18
N ILE A 198 1.68 -10.35 2.85
CA ILE A 198 1.01 -10.95 1.70
C ILE A 198 1.01 -9.93 0.57
N ALA A 199 1.46 -10.36 -0.61
CA ALA A 199 1.33 -9.59 -1.83
C ALA A 199 0.11 -10.04 -2.63
N VAL A 200 -0.60 -9.07 -3.21
CA VAL A 200 -1.64 -9.31 -4.21
C VAL A 200 -1.20 -8.63 -5.50
N ASN A 201 -0.97 -9.41 -6.55
CA ASN A 201 -0.49 -8.87 -7.82
C ASN A 201 -1.66 -8.38 -8.67
N THR A 202 -2.17 -7.22 -8.34
CA THR A 202 -3.29 -6.57 -9.03
C THR A 202 -2.85 -5.68 -10.20
N GLY A 203 -1.56 -5.53 -10.41
CA GLY A 203 -0.96 -4.68 -11.44
C GLY A 203 -0.22 -5.46 -12.52
N PRO A 204 0.52 -4.76 -13.38
CA PRO A 204 1.20 -5.34 -14.55
C PRO A 204 2.58 -5.94 -14.24
N LEU A 205 3.09 -5.79 -13.01
CA LEU A 205 4.44 -6.25 -12.69
C LEU A 205 4.50 -7.78 -12.64
N PRO A 206 5.66 -8.38 -13.05
CA PRO A 206 5.86 -9.81 -12.86
C PRO A 206 5.80 -10.22 -11.38
N ASP A 207 5.26 -11.39 -11.09
CA ASP A 207 5.20 -11.93 -9.72
C ASP A 207 6.57 -11.93 -9.02
N LYS A 208 7.63 -12.19 -9.78
CA LYS A 208 9.01 -12.22 -9.28
C LYS A 208 9.40 -10.92 -8.57
N VAL A 209 8.91 -9.78 -9.04
CA VAL A 209 9.20 -8.46 -8.42
C VAL A 209 8.70 -8.40 -6.99
N LEU A 210 7.51 -8.94 -6.75
CA LEU A 210 6.90 -8.97 -5.42
C LEU A 210 7.54 -10.05 -4.52
N ILE A 211 7.89 -11.18 -5.10
CA ILE A 211 8.60 -12.26 -4.40
C ILE A 211 9.99 -11.78 -3.98
N ASP A 212 10.74 -11.14 -4.87
CA ASP A 212 12.08 -10.61 -4.59
C ASP A 212 12.04 -9.47 -3.55
N ALA A 213 10.93 -8.74 -3.47
CA ALA A 213 10.71 -7.75 -2.41
C ALA A 213 10.52 -8.38 -1.03
N GLY A 214 10.29 -9.67 -0.95
CA GLY A 214 10.22 -10.43 0.29
C GLY A 214 8.84 -10.90 0.72
N ALA A 215 7.83 -10.84 -0.17
CA ALA A 215 6.48 -11.33 0.13
C ALA A 215 6.51 -12.77 0.65
N ASP A 216 5.80 -13.02 1.73
CA ASP A 216 5.69 -14.35 2.33
C ASP A 216 4.67 -15.23 1.59
N LEU A 217 3.61 -14.61 1.09
CA LEU A 217 2.61 -15.24 0.23
C LEU A 217 2.27 -14.28 -0.92
N LEU A 218 1.85 -14.85 -2.05
CA LEU A 218 1.42 -14.08 -3.21
C LEU A 218 0.13 -14.65 -3.77
N PHE A 219 -0.83 -13.76 -4.03
CA PHE A 219 -2.10 -14.07 -4.67
C PHE A 219 -2.28 -13.21 -5.93
N PRO A 220 -2.96 -13.73 -6.96
CA PRO A 220 -3.18 -12.97 -8.19
C PRO A 220 -4.18 -11.84 -8.06
N SER A 221 -5.00 -11.83 -6.99
CA SER A 221 -6.07 -10.84 -6.79
C SER A 221 -6.51 -10.78 -5.32
N MET A 222 -7.23 -9.73 -4.97
CA MET A 222 -7.91 -9.63 -3.67
C MET A 222 -9.01 -10.68 -3.52
N GLN A 223 -9.67 -11.03 -4.60
CA GLN A 223 -10.68 -12.08 -4.58
C GLN A 223 -10.06 -13.44 -4.25
N SER A 224 -8.93 -13.78 -4.85
CA SER A 224 -8.19 -15.01 -4.53
C SER A 224 -7.74 -15.02 -3.07
N LEU A 225 -7.23 -13.91 -2.56
CA LEU A 225 -6.89 -13.77 -1.15
C LEU A 225 -8.10 -13.98 -0.24
N CYS A 226 -9.23 -13.40 -0.60
CA CYS A 226 -10.49 -13.56 0.14
C CYS A 226 -10.95 -15.02 0.20
N GLU A 227 -10.83 -15.74 -0.91
CA GLU A 227 -11.18 -17.17 -0.99
C GLU A 227 -10.29 -18.04 -0.11
N HIS A 228 -9.02 -17.65 0.10
CA HIS A 228 -8.04 -18.38 0.92
C HIS A 228 -7.96 -17.85 2.37
N TRP A 229 -8.76 -16.86 2.73
CA TRP A 229 -8.66 -16.21 4.04
C TRP A 229 -8.79 -17.19 5.21
N GLU A 230 -9.70 -18.13 5.13
CA GLU A 230 -9.93 -19.12 6.18
C GLU A 230 -8.68 -19.99 6.47
N GLU A 231 -7.94 -20.34 5.43
CA GLU A 231 -6.69 -21.08 5.58
C GLU A 231 -5.58 -20.21 6.20
N ILE A 232 -5.55 -18.94 5.78
CA ILE A 232 -4.55 -17.99 6.27
C ILE A 232 -4.77 -17.73 7.76
N ARG A 233 -5.99 -17.38 8.17
CA ARG A 233 -6.26 -17.06 9.57
C ARG A 233 -5.99 -18.23 10.50
N LYS A 234 -6.25 -19.47 10.08
CA LYS A 234 -5.94 -20.67 10.85
C LYS A 234 -4.44 -20.86 11.09
N THR A 235 -3.61 -20.31 10.24
CA THR A 235 -2.15 -20.36 10.39
C THR A 235 -1.68 -19.50 11.57
N PHE A 236 -2.47 -18.48 11.93
CA PHE A 236 -2.20 -17.54 13.02
C PHE A 236 -3.07 -17.79 14.28
N ALA A 237 -3.84 -18.87 14.30
CA ALA A 237 -4.71 -19.21 15.45
C ALA A 237 -3.98 -20.10 16.44
#